data_ab191fd5780cfc3c908561062c89e095
#
_entry.id   ab191fd5780cfc3c908561062c89e095
#
_cell.length_a   1.000
_cell.length_b   1.000
_cell.length_c   1.000
_cell.angle_alpha   90.00
_cell.angle_beta   90.00
_cell.angle_gamma   90.00
#
_symmetry.space_group_name_H-M   'P 1'
#
loop_
_entity.id
_entity.type
_entity.pdbx_description
1 polymer ?
#
loop_
_entity_poly.entity_id
_entity_poly.type
_entity_poly.pdbx_seq_one_letter_code
_entity_poly.pdbx_strand_id
1 'polypeptide(L)'
;TDGAQWMAGLGEYVYNEKGYRKVAVLAEDYSFPYTQVFGFLEPFCRLGGKAPIDARFWVPIGNKDYSSVIAALPDDVDAIYVALGGADAVNFLTQYEQAGGDLPLIGGSITVDQTVLGSKGRTRDFVIGTPSAGPVSDTWDDPRWSAFVQAYKKQFPDGFPSPSLFAHGYYINTKAALLALDKVGGDLSDGGAKLRAELSKLEFETPTGMVKLDERRQAIADIFLTEVIEGPDGNLLNKTIKVIPQVEQTFGLPYDKFLAYGQVGRENPTCE
;
A
#
# COMPACT_ATOMS: atom_id res chain seq x y z
N THR A 1 7.99 5.53 -5.12
CA THR A 1 8.11 4.19 -4.50
C THR A 1 7.17 3.21 -5.19
N ASP A 2 7.49 1.94 -5.16
CA ASP A 2 6.67 0.86 -5.72
C ASP A 2 5.80 0.17 -4.65
N GLY A 3 4.96 -0.78 -5.09
CA GLY A 3 4.04 -1.48 -4.20
C GLY A 3 4.74 -2.33 -3.14
N ALA A 4 5.95 -2.82 -3.40
CA ALA A 4 6.72 -3.59 -2.42
C ALA A 4 7.23 -2.67 -1.30
N GLN A 5 7.82 -1.52 -1.65
CA GLN A 5 8.24 -0.52 -0.67
C GLN A 5 7.08 -0.06 0.22
N TRP A 6 5.86 0.03 -0.33
CA TRP A 6 4.69 0.44 0.44
C TRP A 6 4.33 -0.51 1.58
N MET A 7 4.80 -1.77 1.52
CA MET A 7 4.55 -2.76 2.58
C MET A 7 5.66 -2.82 3.64
N ALA A 8 6.63 -1.89 3.59
CA ALA A 8 7.74 -1.89 4.53
C ALA A 8 7.29 -1.87 5.99
N GLY A 9 7.84 -2.78 6.80
CA GLY A 9 7.53 -2.93 8.22
C GLY A 9 6.26 -3.74 8.52
N LEU A 10 5.39 -4.00 7.53
CA LEU A 10 4.12 -4.71 7.78
C LEU A 10 4.35 -6.19 8.11
N GLY A 11 5.22 -6.87 7.37
CA GLY A 11 5.52 -8.29 7.62
C GLY A 11 6.11 -8.54 9.00
N GLU A 12 7.07 -7.69 9.41
CA GLU A 12 7.66 -7.75 10.75
C GLU A 12 6.61 -7.44 11.84
N TYR A 13 5.77 -6.43 11.63
CA TYR A 13 4.72 -6.07 12.58
C TYR A 13 3.71 -7.20 12.78
N VAL A 14 3.25 -7.77 11.69
CA VAL A 14 2.29 -8.89 11.72
C VAL A 14 2.88 -10.11 12.42
N TYR A 15 4.14 -10.43 12.15
CA TYR A 15 4.82 -11.56 12.80
C TYR A 15 5.10 -11.31 14.29
N ASN A 16 5.66 -10.15 14.63
CA ASN A 16 6.16 -9.88 15.98
C ASN A 16 5.06 -9.38 16.92
N GLU A 17 4.19 -8.48 16.46
CA GLU A 17 3.21 -7.78 17.31
C GLU A 17 1.82 -8.41 17.24
N LYS A 18 1.35 -8.80 16.04
CA LYS A 18 0.07 -9.53 15.93
C LYS A 18 0.20 -11.01 16.24
N GLY A 19 1.42 -11.55 16.20
CA GLY A 19 1.69 -12.96 16.53
C GLY A 19 1.27 -13.96 15.46
N TYR A 20 0.91 -13.50 14.25
CA TYR A 20 0.50 -14.39 13.17
C TYR A 20 1.69 -15.15 12.60
N ARG A 21 1.46 -16.41 12.23
CA ARG A 21 2.50 -17.34 11.74
C ARG A 21 2.18 -17.95 10.38
N LYS A 22 0.90 -18.07 10.06
CA LYS A 22 0.42 -18.59 8.78
C LYS A 22 -0.68 -17.71 8.25
N VAL A 23 -0.59 -17.28 6.99
CA VAL A 23 -1.57 -16.41 6.35
C VAL A 23 -2.02 -16.96 5.01
N ALA A 24 -3.29 -16.71 4.66
CA ALA A 24 -3.75 -16.80 3.29
C ALA A 24 -3.51 -15.45 2.58
N VAL A 25 -3.49 -15.48 1.26
CA VAL A 25 -3.37 -14.29 0.41
C VAL A 25 -4.54 -14.24 -0.56
N LEU A 26 -5.18 -13.08 -0.67
CA LEU A 26 -6.16 -12.77 -1.71
C LEU A 26 -5.76 -11.46 -2.39
N ALA A 27 -5.50 -11.51 -3.69
CA ALA A 27 -5.04 -10.35 -4.44
C ALA A 27 -5.57 -10.32 -5.88
N GLU A 28 -5.63 -9.13 -6.46
CA GLU A 28 -5.89 -8.98 -7.90
C GLU A 28 -4.69 -9.48 -8.70
N ASP A 29 -5.00 -10.08 -9.85
CA ASP A 29 -4.03 -10.82 -10.69
C ASP A 29 -3.33 -9.92 -11.70
N TYR A 30 -2.49 -8.98 -11.21
CA TYR A 30 -1.64 -8.14 -12.06
C TYR A 30 -0.40 -7.63 -11.30
N SER A 31 0.48 -6.90 -11.98
CA SER A 31 1.82 -6.57 -11.48
C SER A 31 1.86 -5.82 -10.16
N PHE A 32 0.93 -4.89 -9.90
CA PHE A 32 0.98 -4.08 -8.68
C PHE A 32 0.68 -4.90 -7.41
N PRO A 33 -0.42 -5.69 -7.31
CA PRO A 33 -0.63 -6.58 -6.17
C PRO A 33 0.49 -7.61 -5.98
N TYR A 34 1.12 -8.10 -7.06
CA TYR A 34 2.29 -8.98 -6.92
C TYR A 34 3.41 -8.30 -6.14
N THR A 35 3.68 -7.01 -6.40
CA THR A 35 4.69 -6.27 -5.64
C THR A 35 4.27 -6.06 -4.19
N GLN A 36 3.00 -5.81 -3.91
CA GLN A 36 2.50 -5.67 -2.53
C GLN A 36 2.60 -6.98 -1.75
N VAL A 37 2.20 -8.10 -2.36
CA VAL A 37 2.33 -9.43 -1.76
C VAL A 37 3.81 -9.74 -1.48
N PHE A 38 4.70 -9.45 -2.43
CA PHE A 38 6.14 -9.61 -2.22
C PHE A 38 6.65 -8.78 -1.04
N GLY A 39 6.33 -7.49 -0.99
CA GLY A 39 6.80 -6.58 0.06
C GLY A 39 6.30 -6.95 1.47
N PHE A 40 5.12 -7.56 1.57
CA PHE A 40 4.60 -8.11 2.82
C PHE A 40 5.23 -9.47 3.17
N LEU A 41 5.26 -10.41 2.22
CA LEU A 41 5.68 -11.78 2.48
C LEU A 41 7.19 -11.92 2.68
N GLU A 42 8.03 -11.15 1.98
CA GLU A 42 9.49 -11.29 2.11
C GLU A 42 9.93 -11.19 3.57
N PRO A 43 9.66 -10.08 4.32
CA PRO A 43 10.05 -9.99 5.71
C PRO A 43 9.28 -10.95 6.62
N PHE A 44 8.01 -11.22 6.35
CA PHE A 44 7.20 -12.15 7.12
C PHE A 44 7.76 -13.58 7.06
N CYS A 45 8.08 -14.08 5.86
CA CYS A 45 8.62 -15.42 5.64
C CYS A 45 10.03 -15.55 6.19
N ARG A 46 10.86 -14.51 6.05
CA ARG A 46 12.23 -14.47 6.59
C ARG A 46 12.25 -14.60 8.12
N LEU A 47 11.20 -14.19 8.81
CA LEU A 47 11.01 -14.38 10.26
C LEU A 47 10.44 -15.76 10.62
N GLY A 48 10.06 -16.57 9.64
CA GLY A 48 9.49 -17.90 9.85
C GLY A 48 7.96 -17.96 9.67
N GLY A 49 7.35 -16.89 9.17
CA GLY A 49 5.96 -16.91 8.75
C GLY A 49 5.74 -17.78 7.52
N LYS A 50 4.51 -18.21 7.29
CA LYS A 50 4.12 -19.09 6.19
C LYS A 50 2.96 -18.50 5.41
N ALA A 51 3.02 -18.61 4.09
CA ALA A 51 1.94 -18.32 3.17
C ALA A 51 2.00 -19.33 2.01
N PRO A 52 1.49 -20.55 2.20
CA PRO A 52 1.56 -21.60 1.22
C PRO A 52 0.94 -21.21 -0.12
N ILE A 53 1.46 -21.74 -1.22
CA ILE A 53 0.99 -21.38 -2.58
C ILE A 53 -0.47 -21.76 -2.78
N ASP A 54 -0.92 -22.88 -2.23
CA ASP A 54 -2.30 -23.33 -2.27
C ASP A 54 -3.28 -22.49 -1.41
N ALA A 55 -2.75 -21.63 -0.55
CA ALA A 55 -3.49 -20.61 0.20
C ALA A 55 -3.42 -19.22 -0.43
N ARG A 56 -2.96 -19.08 -1.68
CA ARG A 56 -2.89 -17.82 -2.42
C ARG A 56 -3.91 -17.77 -3.54
N PHE A 57 -4.84 -16.85 -3.40
CA PHE A 57 -5.96 -16.66 -4.34
C PHE A 57 -5.73 -15.42 -5.18
N TRP A 58 -5.75 -15.59 -6.49
CA TRP A 58 -5.55 -14.52 -7.47
C TRP A 58 -6.82 -14.37 -8.30
N VAL A 59 -7.38 -13.17 -8.31
CA VAL A 59 -8.63 -12.86 -9.00
C VAL A 59 -8.44 -11.80 -10.08
N PRO A 60 -9.16 -11.85 -11.19
CA PRO A 60 -9.08 -10.80 -12.19
C PRO A 60 -9.62 -9.47 -11.64
N ILE A 61 -9.10 -8.35 -12.14
CA ILE A 61 -9.65 -7.02 -11.87
C ILE A 61 -11.11 -6.98 -12.31
N GLY A 62 -11.97 -6.40 -11.48
CA GLY A 62 -13.41 -6.31 -11.72
C GLY A 62 -14.17 -7.56 -11.33
N ASN A 63 -13.57 -8.45 -10.52
CA ASN A 63 -14.27 -9.62 -9.99
C ASN A 63 -15.45 -9.19 -9.10
N LYS A 64 -16.61 -9.79 -9.33
CA LYS A 64 -17.84 -9.43 -8.61
C LYS A 64 -18.33 -10.53 -7.66
N ASP A 65 -17.80 -11.74 -7.80
CA ASP A 65 -18.20 -12.90 -7.00
C ASP A 65 -16.97 -13.53 -6.34
N TYR A 66 -16.95 -13.49 -5.02
CA TYR A 66 -15.89 -14.04 -4.18
C TYR A 66 -16.30 -15.31 -3.45
N SER A 67 -17.49 -15.82 -3.69
CA SER A 67 -18.05 -16.97 -2.95
C SER A 67 -17.16 -18.22 -3.02
N SER A 68 -16.58 -18.49 -4.20
CA SER A 68 -15.67 -19.63 -4.38
C SER A 68 -14.34 -19.44 -3.63
N VAL A 69 -13.81 -18.22 -3.60
CA VAL A 69 -12.59 -17.90 -2.85
C VAL A 69 -12.85 -18.01 -1.35
N ILE A 70 -13.95 -17.43 -0.87
CA ILE A 70 -14.34 -17.47 0.55
C ILE A 70 -14.52 -18.91 1.03
N ALA A 71 -15.18 -19.75 0.22
CA ALA A 71 -15.38 -21.16 0.54
C ALA A 71 -14.08 -22.00 0.50
N ALA A 72 -13.04 -21.52 -0.18
CA ALA A 72 -11.76 -22.21 -0.30
C ALA A 72 -10.70 -21.70 0.69
N LEU A 73 -11.00 -20.66 1.50
CA LEU A 73 -10.07 -20.19 2.51
C LEU A 73 -9.75 -21.30 3.51
N PRO A 74 -8.48 -21.54 3.83
CA PRO A 74 -8.12 -22.58 4.78
C PRO A 74 -8.48 -22.17 6.22
N ASP A 75 -8.93 -23.13 7.02
CA ASP A 75 -9.30 -22.93 8.43
C ASP A 75 -8.07 -22.82 9.36
N ASP A 76 -6.88 -23.18 8.87
CA ASP A 76 -5.64 -23.28 9.65
C ASP A 76 -4.70 -22.10 9.42
N VAL A 77 -5.22 -20.93 9.07
CA VAL A 77 -4.47 -19.67 8.93
C VAL A 77 -4.88 -18.67 10.02
N ASP A 78 -3.96 -17.81 10.41
CA ASP A 78 -4.18 -16.80 11.44
C ASP A 78 -4.87 -15.54 10.91
N ALA A 79 -4.70 -15.25 9.61
CA ALA A 79 -5.27 -14.07 8.96
C ALA A 79 -5.23 -14.21 7.43
N ILE A 80 -5.94 -13.29 6.75
CA ILE A 80 -5.92 -13.14 5.30
C ILE A 80 -5.22 -11.83 4.94
N TYR A 81 -4.14 -11.90 4.16
CA TYR A 81 -3.59 -10.71 3.51
C TYR A 81 -4.40 -10.40 2.24
N VAL A 82 -5.00 -9.21 2.18
CA VAL A 82 -5.87 -8.79 1.09
C VAL A 82 -5.25 -7.63 0.33
N ALA A 83 -4.98 -7.81 -0.97
CA ALA A 83 -4.51 -6.76 -1.88
C ALA A 83 -5.50 -6.56 -3.03
N LEU A 84 -6.68 -6.11 -2.68
CA LEU A 84 -7.77 -5.72 -3.58
C LEU A 84 -8.01 -4.22 -3.46
N GLY A 85 -8.37 -3.53 -4.55
CA GLY A 85 -8.62 -2.10 -4.54
C GLY A 85 -10.07 -1.72 -4.89
N GLY A 86 -10.47 -0.50 -4.51
CA GLY A 86 -11.73 0.11 -4.92
C GLY A 86 -12.96 -0.79 -4.78
N ALA A 87 -13.69 -0.97 -5.87
CA ALA A 87 -14.92 -1.76 -5.88
C ALA A 87 -14.68 -3.26 -5.62
N ASP A 88 -13.53 -3.81 -6.01
CA ASP A 88 -13.21 -5.22 -5.82
C ASP A 88 -13.01 -5.52 -4.33
N ALA A 89 -12.31 -4.63 -3.60
CA ALA A 89 -12.20 -4.72 -2.15
C ALA A 89 -13.56 -4.63 -1.46
N VAL A 90 -14.40 -3.65 -1.85
CA VAL A 90 -15.75 -3.49 -1.27
C VAL A 90 -16.61 -4.72 -1.51
N ASN A 91 -16.55 -5.31 -2.71
CA ASN A 91 -17.30 -6.52 -3.06
C ASN A 91 -16.85 -7.72 -2.21
N PHE A 92 -15.54 -7.92 -2.08
CA PHE A 92 -14.99 -8.99 -1.24
C PHE A 92 -15.40 -8.81 0.22
N LEU A 93 -15.13 -7.65 0.81
CA LEU A 93 -15.42 -7.36 2.22
C LEU A 93 -16.89 -7.56 2.54
N THR A 94 -17.79 -7.13 1.64
CA THR A 94 -19.24 -7.32 1.80
C THR A 94 -19.64 -8.80 1.79
N GLN A 95 -19.12 -9.57 0.84
CA GLN A 95 -19.44 -11.00 0.73
C GLN A 95 -18.81 -11.82 1.84
N TYR A 96 -17.60 -11.43 2.29
CA TYR A 96 -16.91 -12.08 3.40
C TYR A 96 -17.67 -11.91 4.72
N GLU A 97 -18.15 -10.69 5.01
CA GLU A 97 -19.04 -10.42 6.15
C GLU A 97 -20.35 -11.22 6.06
N GLN A 98 -21.00 -11.21 4.88
CA GLN A 98 -22.26 -11.95 4.65
C GLN A 98 -22.12 -13.46 4.81
N ALA A 99 -20.95 -14.00 4.47
CA ALA A 99 -20.61 -15.41 4.64
C ALA A 99 -20.25 -15.78 6.09
N GLY A 100 -20.19 -14.81 7.00
CA GLY A 100 -19.78 -15.02 8.40
C GLY A 100 -18.28 -15.21 8.56
N GLY A 101 -17.47 -14.63 7.66
CA GLY A 101 -16.02 -14.68 7.76
C GLY A 101 -15.52 -14.05 9.06
N ASP A 102 -14.63 -14.73 9.77
CA ASP A 102 -14.14 -14.37 11.10
C ASP A 102 -12.61 -14.27 11.20
N LEU A 103 -11.88 -14.69 10.14
CA LEU A 103 -10.43 -14.52 10.10
C LEU A 103 -10.06 -13.03 10.04
N PRO A 104 -9.08 -12.58 10.87
CA PRO A 104 -8.56 -11.24 10.80
C PRO A 104 -8.01 -10.90 9.42
N LEU A 105 -8.10 -9.63 9.05
CA LEU A 105 -7.52 -9.13 7.80
C LEU A 105 -6.18 -8.44 8.04
N ILE A 106 -5.32 -8.53 7.04
CA ILE A 106 -4.13 -7.70 6.86
C ILE A 106 -4.31 -6.99 5.51
N GLY A 107 -4.34 -5.66 5.49
CA GLY A 107 -4.62 -4.90 4.29
C GLY A 107 -3.38 -4.57 3.48
N GLY A 108 -3.39 -4.85 2.19
CA GLY A 108 -2.57 -4.09 1.24
C GLY A 108 -2.97 -2.61 1.26
N SER A 109 -2.09 -1.71 0.84
CA SER A 109 -2.35 -0.27 0.90
C SER A 109 -3.64 0.15 0.19
N ILE A 110 -3.97 -0.51 -0.91
CA ILE A 110 -5.18 -0.23 -1.70
C ILE A 110 -6.46 -0.77 -1.05
N THR A 111 -6.35 -1.78 -0.18
CA THR A 111 -7.51 -2.38 0.50
C THR A 111 -8.04 -1.50 1.63
N VAL A 112 -7.15 -0.70 2.24
CA VAL A 112 -7.50 0.24 3.31
C VAL A 112 -7.37 1.71 2.86
N ASP A 113 -7.31 1.96 1.55
CA ASP A 113 -7.34 3.32 1.03
C ASP A 113 -8.71 3.98 1.22
N GLN A 114 -8.76 5.31 1.24
CA GLN A 114 -10.00 6.07 1.39
C GLN A 114 -11.03 5.75 0.29
N THR A 115 -10.61 5.26 -0.87
CA THR A 115 -11.53 4.75 -1.93
C THR A 115 -12.35 3.54 -1.47
N VAL A 116 -11.84 2.77 -0.49
CA VAL A 116 -12.53 1.63 0.15
C VAL A 116 -13.15 2.06 1.47
N LEU A 117 -12.35 2.66 2.38
CA LEU A 117 -12.81 3.08 3.70
C LEU A 117 -13.92 4.14 3.66
N GLY A 118 -13.91 5.01 2.65
CA GLY A 118 -14.94 6.02 2.42
C GLY A 118 -16.22 5.46 1.77
N SER A 119 -16.26 4.18 1.40
CA SER A 119 -17.47 3.56 0.85
C SER A 119 -18.58 3.47 1.90
N LYS A 120 -19.84 3.59 1.44
CA LYS A 120 -21.01 3.50 2.32
C LYS A 120 -21.45 2.04 2.43
N GLY A 121 -21.65 1.54 3.65
CA GLY A 121 -22.16 0.18 3.89
C GLY A 121 -21.73 -0.41 5.24
N ARG A 122 -22.17 -1.66 5.50
CA ARG A 122 -21.92 -2.39 6.77
C ARG A 122 -20.49 -2.91 6.93
N THR A 123 -19.69 -2.94 5.87
CA THR A 123 -18.30 -3.42 5.89
C THR A 123 -17.36 -2.60 6.79
N ARG A 124 -17.85 -1.50 7.37
CA ARG A 124 -17.06 -0.57 8.16
C ARG A 124 -16.48 -1.20 9.43
N ASP A 125 -17.31 -1.86 10.22
CA ASP A 125 -16.88 -2.39 11.52
C ASP A 125 -15.90 -3.56 11.36
N PHE A 126 -16.04 -4.33 10.30
CA PHE A 126 -15.24 -5.50 10.04
C PHE A 126 -13.77 -5.20 9.73
N VAL A 127 -13.48 -4.05 9.13
CA VAL A 127 -12.08 -3.67 8.80
C VAL A 127 -11.36 -2.91 9.91
N ILE A 128 -12.06 -2.55 11.00
CA ILE A 128 -11.42 -1.91 12.17
C ILE A 128 -10.40 -2.86 12.79
N GLY A 129 -9.20 -2.34 13.09
CA GLY A 129 -8.09 -3.15 13.61
C GLY A 129 -7.22 -3.82 12.54
N THR A 130 -7.59 -3.68 11.24
CA THR A 130 -6.77 -4.20 10.14
C THR A 130 -5.44 -3.45 10.04
N PRO A 131 -4.30 -4.13 10.25
CA PRO A 131 -3.00 -3.53 10.02
C PRO A 131 -2.72 -3.41 8.53
N SER A 132 -2.01 -2.36 8.13
CA SER A 132 -1.57 -2.12 6.75
C SER A 132 -0.31 -1.28 6.73
N ALA A 133 0.22 -1.04 5.53
CA ALA A 133 1.26 -0.05 5.30
C ALA A 133 1.04 0.66 3.97
N GLY A 134 1.59 1.86 3.82
CA GLY A 134 1.40 2.63 2.60
C GLY A 134 2.11 3.99 2.62
N PRO A 135 2.02 4.74 1.52
CA PRO A 135 2.70 6.02 1.35
C PRO A 135 2.03 7.18 2.09
N VAL A 136 0.86 6.94 2.72
CA VAL A 136 0.09 7.94 3.46
C VAL A 136 -0.46 7.34 4.76
N SER A 137 -0.72 8.20 5.74
CA SER A 137 -1.50 7.87 6.92
C SER A 137 -2.44 9.02 7.25
N ASP A 138 -3.71 8.72 7.50
CA ASP A 138 -4.74 9.73 7.68
C ASP A 138 -4.53 10.56 8.96
N THR A 139 -3.91 9.96 9.97
CA THR A 139 -3.65 10.60 11.27
C THR A 139 -2.19 11.03 11.44
N TRP A 140 -1.44 11.17 10.34
CA TRP A 140 -0.06 11.65 10.41
C TRP A 140 -0.01 13.07 10.98
N ASP A 141 0.63 13.23 12.14
CA ASP A 141 0.73 14.52 12.85
C ASP A 141 1.95 15.30 12.37
N ASP A 142 1.83 15.87 11.16
CA ASP A 142 2.83 16.71 10.53
C ASP A 142 2.13 17.93 9.89
N PRO A 143 2.66 19.15 10.07
CA PRO A 143 2.07 20.37 9.50
C PRO A 143 1.93 20.32 7.97
N ARG A 144 2.84 19.64 7.26
CA ARG A 144 2.80 19.49 5.79
C ARG A 144 1.62 18.62 5.36
N TRP A 145 1.39 17.49 6.06
CA TRP A 145 0.23 16.65 5.83
C TRP A 145 -1.06 17.37 6.14
N SER A 146 -1.13 18.04 7.29
CA SER A 146 -2.31 18.82 7.70
C SER A 146 -2.65 19.91 6.67
N ALA A 147 -1.65 20.63 6.14
CA ALA A 147 -1.85 21.64 5.10
C ALA A 147 -2.35 21.01 3.78
N PHE A 148 -1.82 19.84 3.41
CA PHE A 148 -2.27 19.11 2.22
C PHE A 148 -3.73 18.64 2.36
N VAL A 149 -4.11 18.08 3.51
CA VAL A 149 -5.50 17.67 3.80
C VAL A 149 -6.46 18.87 3.73
N GLN A 150 -6.07 20.03 4.30
CA GLN A 150 -6.88 21.24 4.25
C GLN A 150 -7.06 21.75 2.81
N ALA A 151 -5.98 21.76 2.01
CA ALA A 151 -6.03 22.15 0.61
C ALA A 151 -6.92 21.20 -0.21
N TYR A 152 -6.79 19.88 0.03
CA TYR A 152 -7.63 18.87 -0.59
C TYR A 152 -9.11 19.08 -0.27
N LYS A 153 -9.48 19.22 1.01
CA LYS A 153 -10.88 19.44 1.43
C LYS A 153 -11.46 20.74 0.89
N LYS A 154 -10.64 21.79 0.78
CA LYS A 154 -11.07 23.06 0.16
C LYS A 154 -11.39 22.89 -1.32
N GLN A 155 -10.59 22.11 -2.04
CA GLN A 155 -10.76 21.87 -3.48
C GLN A 155 -11.87 20.84 -3.77
N PHE A 156 -12.04 19.87 -2.89
CA PHE A 156 -12.97 18.76 -3.03
C PHE A 156 -13.82 18.63 -1.75
N PRO A 157 -14.79 19.53 -1.53
CA PRO A 157 -15.59 19.56 -0.30
C PRO A 157 -16.44 18.29 -0.10
N ASP A 158 -16.86 17.66 -1.20
CA ASP A 158 -17.60 16.37 -1.20
C ASP A 158 -16.69 15.14 -1.39
N GLY A 159 -15.38 15.34 -1.30
CA GLY A 159 -14.39 14.28 -1.43
C GLY A 159 -14.29 13.39 -0.20
N PHE A 160 -13.30 12.49 -0.19
CA PHE A 160 -13.04 11.61 0.94
C PHE A 160 -12.66 12.40 2.21
N PRO A 161 -12.88 11.82 3.40
CA PRO A 161 -12.48 12.43 4.67
C PRO A 161 -10.99 12.81 4.76
N SER A 162 -10.14 12.01 4.11
CA SER A 162 -8.71 12.24 3.95
C SER A 162 -8.32 11.99 2.48
N PRO A 163 -7.25 12.61 1.96
CA PRO A 163 -6.77 12.33 0.62
C PRO A 163 -6.40 10.85 0.46
N SER A 164 -6.89 10.22 -0.62
CA SER A 164 -6.48 8.86 -0.96
C SER A 164 -4.97 8.81 -1.30
N LEU A 165 -4.37 7.63 -1.20
CA LEU A 165 -2.99 7.40 -1.65
C LEU A 165 -2.79 7.77 -3.13
N PHE A 166 -3.83 7.65 -3.95
CA PHE A 166 -3.80 8.07 -5.37
C PHE A 166 -3.73 9.59 -5.50
N ALA A 167 -4.54 10.35 -4.75
CA ALA A 167 -4.51 11.81 -4.75
C ALA A 167 -3.11 12.32 -4.33
N HIS A 168 -2.54 11.74 -3.29
CA HIS A 168 -1.17 12.03 -2.85
C HIS A 168 -0.14 11.68 -3.94
N GLY A 169 -0.22 10.48 -4.52
CA GLY A 169 0.70 10.03 -5.57
C GLY A 169 0.69 10.94 -6.80
N TYR A 170 -0.49 11.30 -7.30
CA TYR A 170 -0.61 12.25 -8.42
C TYR A 170 -0.04 13.63 -8.08
N TYR A 171 -0.30 14.12 -6.86
CA TYR A 171 0.23 15.40 -6.41
C TYR A 171 1.76 15.41 -6.42
N ILE A 172 2.43 14.44 -5.78
CA ILE A 172 3.88 14.42 -5.69
C ILE A 172 4.55 14.20 -7.04
N ASN A 173 4.00 13.32 -7.88
CA ASN A 173 4.55 13.04 -9.21
C ASN A 173 4.43 14.27 -10.13
N THR A 174 3.29 14.97 -10.10
CA THR A 174 3.08 16.21 -10.84
C THR A 174 4.02 17.31 -10.33
N LYS A 175 4.15 17.46 -9.02
CA LYS A 175 5.06 18.43 -8.41
C LYS A 175 6.52 18.17 -8.83
N ALA A 176 6.97 16.90 -8.82
CA ALA A 176 8.28 16.52 -9.27
C ALA A 176 8.54 16.92 -10.74
N ALA A 177 7.57 16.61 -11.62
CA ALA A 177 7.66 16.96 -13.03
C ALA A 177 7.74 18.50 -13.24
N LEU A 178 6.90 19.27 -12.54
CA LEU A 178 6.88 20.72 -12.62
C LEU A 178 8.17 21.37 -12.08
N LEU A 179 8.70 20.88 -10.95
CA LEU A 179 9.96 21.36 -10.39
C LEU A 179 11.13 21.13 -11.35
N ALA A 180 11.20 19.99 -11.99
CA ALA A 180 12.25 19.69 -12.96
C ALA A 180 12.07 20.52 -14.26
N LEU A 181 10.82 20.70 -14.70
CA LEU A 181 10.49 21.51 -15.88
C LEU A 181 10.87 22.99 -15.68
N ASP A 182 10.61 23.53 -14.48
CA ASP A 182 11.02 24.90 -14.10
C ASP A 182 12.54 25.08 -14.16
N LYS A 183 13.30 24.11 -13.66
CA LYS A 183 14.78 24.13 -13.70
C LYS A 183 15.37 24.17 -15.11
N VAL A 184 14.66 23.62 -16.10
CA VAL A 184 15.09 23.67 -17.51
C VAL A 184 14.41 24.80 -18.29
N GLY A 185 13.67 25.70 -17.61
CA GLY A 185 12.96 26.83 -18.25
C GLY A 185 11.92 26.40 -19.27
N GLY A 186 11.34 25.20 -19.14
CA GLY A 186 10.39 24.64 -20.09
C GLY A 186 11.03 24.09 -21.38
N ASP A 187 12.36 24.06 -21.48
CA ASP A 187 13.07 23.60 -22.70
C ASP A 187 13.06 22.07 -22.81
N LEU A 188 12.32 21.57 -23.78
CA LEU A 188 12.23 20.14 -24.14
C LEU A 188 12.79 19.86 -25.55
N SER A 189 13.51 20.82 -26.14
CA SER A 189 14.00 20.76 -27.53
C SER A 189 15.00 19.63 -27.82
N ASP A 190 15.64 19.10 -26.73
CA ASP A 190 16.59 17.98 -26.80
C ASP A 190 15.93 16.59 -26.59
N GLY A 191 14.63 16.48 -26.82
CA GLY A 191 13.88 15.26 -26.53
C GLY A 191 13.75 14.98 -25.04
N GLY A 192 13.84 16.02 -24.20
CA GLY A 192 13.69 15.96 -22.75
C GLY A 192 14.91 15.39 -22.01
N ALA A 193 16.09 15.40 -22.60
CA ALA A 193 17.32 14.89 -21.95
C ALA A 193 17.68 15.72 -20.72
N LYS A 194 17.62 17.06 -20.82
CA LYS A 194 17.84 17.97 -19.69
C LYS A 194 16.81 17.75 -18.58
N LEU A 195 15.52 17.62 -18.94
CA LEU A 195 14.46 17.34 -17.98
C LEU A 195 14.73 16.04 -17.21
N ARG A 196 15.07 14.95 -17.91
CA ARG A 196 15.43 13.67 -17.27
C ARG A 196 16.64 13.80 -16.34
N ALA A 197 17.63 14.59 -16.73
CA ALA A 197 18.80 14.85 -15.90
C ALA A 197 18.46 15.62 -14.62
N GLU A 198 17.54 16.58 -14.69
CA GLU A 198 17.09 17.30 -13.50
C GLU A 198 16.16 16.44 -12.62
N LEU A 199 15.26 15.64 -13.22
CA LEU A 199 14.46 14.68 -12.46
C LEU A 199 15.32 13.68 -11.68
N SER A 200 16.43 13.20 -12.26
CA SER A 200 17.30 12.22 -11.60
C SER A 200 18.05 12.76 -10.37
N LYS A 201 18.12 14.06 -10.23
CA LYS A 201 18.78 14.75 -9.09
C LYS A 201 17.79 15.35 -8.11
N LEU A 202 16.49 15.18 -8.40
CA LEU A 202 15.45 15.87 -7.62
C LEU A 202 15.34 15.28 -6.23
N GLU A 203 15.44 16.16 -5.25
CA GLU A 203 15.12 15.91 -3.85
C GLU A 203 14.22 17.05 -3.38
N PHE A 204 13.05 16.72 -2.82
CA PHE A 204 12.08 17.75 -2.44
C PHE A 204 11.14 17.29 -1.34
N GLU A 205 10.63 18.27 -0.59
CA GLU A 205 9.60 18.05 0.42
C GLU A 205 8.23 17.76 -0.20
N THR A 206 7.60 16.74 0.35
CA THR A 206 6.21 16.34 0.06
C THR A 206 5.34 16.43 1.32
N PRO A 207 4.04 16.26 1.21
CA PRO A 207 3.16 16.18 2.39
C PRO A 207 3.55 15.09 3.40
N THR A 208 4.23 14.05 2.97
CA THR A 208 4.59 12.88 3.78
C THR A 208 6.09 12.73 4.03
N GLY A 209 6.89 13.75 3.78
CA GLY A 209 8.33 13.75 4.00
C GLY A 209 9.15 14.04 2.75
N MET A 210 10.44 13.80 2.84
CA MET A 210 11.37 14.00 1.72
C MET A 210 11.28 12.84 0.72
N VAL A 211 11.27 13.17 -0.57
CA VAL A 211 11.37 12.21 -1.66
C VAL A 211 12.59 12.53 -2.51
N LYS A 212 13.36 11.51 -2.85
CA LYS A 212 14.49 11.57 -3.78
C LYS A 212 14.54 10.30 -4.63
N LEU A 213 15.33 10.31 -5.69
CA LEU A 213 15.62 9.12 -6.48
C LEU A 213 16.98 8.54 -6.11
N ASP A 214 17.10 7.22 -6.14
CA ASP A 214 18.38 6.54 -6.10
C ASP A 214 19.08 6.59 -7.47
N GLU A 215 20.30 6.03 -7.56
CA GLU A 215 21.06 5.95 -8.81
C GLU A 215 20.39 5.13 -9.92
N ARG A 216 19.41 4.29 -9.56
CA ARG A 216 18.59 3.47 -10.47
C ARG A 216 17.27 4.12 -10.84
N ARG A 217 17.07 5.37 -10.36
CA ARG A 217 15.85 6.15 -10.55
C ARG A 217 14.62 5.58 -9.85
N GLN A 218 14.84 4.78 -8.81
CA GLN A 218 13.78 4.36 -7.91
C GLN A 218 13.60 5.41 -6.81
N ALA A 219 12.36 5.74 -6.48
CA ALA A 219 12.08 6.70 -5.43
C ALA A 219 12.35 6.12 -4.04
N ILE A 220 12.90 6.95 -3.17
CA ILE A 220 13.09 6.71 -1.74
C ILE A 220 12.17 7.68 -1.01
N ALA A 221 11.35 7.18 -0.09
CA ALA A 221 10.39 7.97 0.68
C ALA A 221 10.06 7.29 2.02
N ASP A 222 9.43 8.03 2.90
CA ASP A 222 8.88 7.49 4.14
C ASP A 222 7.61 6.66 3.84
N ILE A 223 7.45 5.56 4.58
CA ILE A 223 6.30 4.67 4.52
C ILE A 223 5.67 4.60 5.91
N PHE A 224 4.37 4.50 5.96
CA PHE A 224 3.59 4.47 7.19
C PHE A 224 3.03 3.08 7.44
N LEU A 225 3.39 2.50 8.57
CA LEU A 225 2.67 1.37 9.15
C LEU A 225 1.43 1.92 9.84
N THR A 226 0.27 1.37 9.53
CA THR A 226 -1.02 1.89 9.98
C THR A 226 -1.93 0.78 10.51
N GLU A 227 -2.99 1.18 11.19
CA GLU A 227 -4.11 0.33 11.57
C GLU A 227 -5.41 1.09 11.34
N VAL A 228 -6.41 0.43 10.78
CA VAL A 228 -7.72 1.05 10.54
C VAL A 228 -8.42 1.29 11.87
N ILE A 229 -8.88 2.51 12.08
CA ILE A 229 -9.67 2.92 13.25
C ILE A 229 -10.94 3.65 12.82
N GLU A 230 -11.91 3.74 13.70
CA GLU A 230 -12.98 4.72 13.60
C GLU A 230 -12.50 6.06 14.16
N GLY A 231 -12.58 7.10 13.36
CA GLY A 231 -12.26 8.48 13.76
C GLY A 231 -13.42 9.16 14.50
N PRO A 232 -13.18 10.38 15.04
CA PRO A 232 -14.16 11.13 15.83
C PRO A 232 -15.49 11.39 15.11
N ASP A 233 -15.45 11.51 13.78
CA ASP A 233 -16.62 11.80 12.94
C ASP A 233 -17.30 10.52 12.43
N GLY A 234 -16.93 9.35 12.98
CA GLY A 234 -17.40 8.04 12.53
C GLY A 234 -16.86 7.62 11.17
N ASN A 235 -15.91 8.32 10.59
CA ASN A 235 -15.21 7.90 9.37
C ASN A 235 -14.10 6.91 9.71
N LEU A 236 -13.84 5.94 8.83
CA LEU A 236 -12.71 5.05 8.97
C LEU A 236 -11.43 5.75 8.47
N LEU A 237 -10.37 5.61 9.26
CA LEU A 237 -9.08 6.25 9.04
C LEU A 237 -7.94 5.26 9.25
N ASN A 238 -6.85 5.45 8.54
CA ASN A 238 -5.59 4.78 8.78
C ASN A 238 -4.81 5.53 9.86
N LYS A 239 -4.78 4.97 11.08
CA LYS A 239 -4.01 5.51 12.19
C LYS A 239 -2.53 5.15 12.05
N THR A 240 -1.66 6.15 12.17
CA THR A 240 -0.21 5.95 12.20
C THR A 240 0.19 5.12 13.42
N ILE A 241 0.82 3.97 13.20
CA ILE A 241 1.49 3.18 14.25
C ILE A 241 2.97 3.54 14.28
N LYS A 242 3.60 3.58 13.08
CA LYS A 242 5.03 3.82 12.95
C LYS A 242 5.34 4.40 11.57
N VAL A 243 6.32 5.28 11.51
CA VAL A 243 6.94 5.71 10.25
C VAL A 243 8.18 4.87 10.02
N ILE A 244 8.29 4.31 8.82
CA ILE A 244 9.50 3.64 8.32
C ILE A 244 10.20 4.65 7.41
N PRO A 245 11.31 5.26 7.87
CA PRO A 245 11.90 6.37 7.13
C PRO A 245 12.69 5.89 5.92
N GLN A 246 12.64 6.66 4.85
CA GLN A 246 13.50 6.57 3.67
C GLN A 246 13.67 5.14 3.14
N VAL A 247 12.53 4.49 2.87
CA VAL A 247 12.48 3.10 2.38
C VAL A 247 13.04 3.01 0.97
N GLU A 248 14.07 2.19 0.80
CA GLU A 248 14.69 1.84 -0.47
C GLU A 248 14.02 0.60 -1.07
N GLN A 249 14.11 0.43 -2.40
CA GLN A 249 13.54 -0.73 -3.11
C GLN A 249 14.11 -2.07 -2.62
N THR A 250 15.37 -2.07 -2.20
CA THR A 250 16.08 -3.27 -1.76
C THR A 250 15.80 -3.66 -0.31
N PHE A 251 15.03 -2.88 0.45
CA PHE A 251 14.83 -3.06 1.90
C PHE A 251 16.16 -3.15 2.69
N GLY A 252 17.19 -2.44 2.23
CA GLY A 252 18.53 -2.47 2.81
C GLY A 252 19.36 -3.71 2.46
N LEU A 253 18.88 -4.60 1.60
CA LEU A 253 19.65 -5.72 1.10
C LEU A 253 20.71 -5.25 0.08
N PRO A 254 21.85 -5.94 -0.01
CA PRO A 254 22.75 -5.81 -1.15
C PRO A 254 21.99 -6.05 -2.47
N TYR A 255 22.28 -5.26 -3.48
CA TYR A 255 21.48 -5.26 -4.72
C TYR A 255 21.49 -6.62 -5.45
N ASP A 256 22.62 -7.34 -5.44
CA ASP A 256 22.71 -8.69 -5.98
C ASP A 256 21.79 -9.69 -5.25
N LYS A 257 21.63 -9.53 -3.94
CA LYS A 257 20.71 -10.35 -3.14
C LYS A 257 19.27 -10.02 -3.44
N PHE A 258 18.95 -8.72 -3.59
CA PHE A 258 17.62 -8.30 -4.01
C PHE A 258 17.26 -8.85 -5.41
N LEU A 259 18.18 -8.76 -6.38
CA LEU A 259 17.96 -9.32 -7.72
C LEU A 259 17.79 -10.85 -7.72
N ALA A 260 18.38 -11.56 -6.76
CA ALA A 260 18.27 -13.01 -6.65
C ALA A 260 16.85 -13.50 -6.33
N TYR A 261 15.96 -12.65 -5.82
CA TYR A 261 14.53 -12.97 -5.70
C TYR A 261 13.88 -13.19 -7.08
N GLY A 262 14.43 -12.62 -8.14
CA GLY A 262 13.86 -12.71 -9.48
C GLY A 262 12.57 -11.88 -9.65
N GLN A 263 11.80 -12.26 -10.66
CA GLN A 263 10.55 -11.55 -10.96
C GLN A 263 9.47 -11.90 -9.93
N VAL A 264 8.85 -10.88 -9.33
CA VAL A 264 7.68 -11.06 -8.46
C VAL A 264 6.48 -11.60 -9.25
N GLY A 265 5.63 -12.39 -8.60
CA GLY A 265 4.49 -13.02 -9.23
C GLY A 265 3.66 -13.84 -8.25
N ARG A 266 2.76 -14.68 -8.76
CA ARG A 266 1.84 -15.47 -7.94
C ARG A 266 2.54 -16.38 -6.93
N GLU A 267 3.67 -16.94 -7.28
CA GLU A 267 4.42 -17.93 -6.49
C GLU A 267 5.66 -17.33 -5.79
N ASN A 268 6.11 -16.14 -6.23
CA ASN A 268 7.30 -15.49 -5.69
C ASN A 268 6.90 -14.28 -4.81
N PRO A 269 7.35 -14.24 -3.51
CA PRO A 269 8.33 -15.13 -2.87
C PRO A 269 7.72 -16.47 -2.45
N THR A 270 8.53 -17.53 -2.41
CA THR A 270 8.16 -18.80 -1.77
C THR A 270 8.15 -18.61 -0.25
N CYS A 271 7.16 -19.20 0.45
CA CYS A 271 6.90 -18.94 1.88
C CYS A 271 6.19 -20.15 2.51
N GLU A 272 6.85 -21.30 2.52
CA GLU A 272 6.31 -22.58 2.98
C GLU A 272 6.62 -22.91 4.45
#